data_0c0f8e2e42085e9212a440e102618103
#
_entry.id   0c0f8e2e42085e9212a440e102618103
#
_cell.length_a   1.000
_cell.length_b   1.000
_cell.length_c   1.000
_cell.angle_alpha   90.00
_cell.angle_beta   90.00
_cell.angle_gamma   90.00
#
_symmetry.space_group_name_H-M   'P 1'
#
loop_
_entity.id
_entity.type
_entity.pdbx_description
1 polymer ?
#
loop_
_entity_poly.entity_id
_entity_poly.type
_entity_poly.pdbx_seq_one_letter_code
_entity_poly.pdbx_strand_id
1 'polypeptide(L)'
;LRVFLGYVQLEGGGRVSTIPMDGGECSIRSGFGPGTPFFGDASEDLKVALQRLDFGAGGDADLSTVLEEARGRDGLTLWHLLSRTSGEQRARVYDRLASLKPPPATVTRQGVLALDATMLDRWWDDMRPF
;
A
#
# COMPACT_ATOMS: atom_id res chain seq x y z
N LEU A 1 9.81 -14.12 -7.22
CA LEU A 1 9.26 -13.31 -8.32
C LEU A 1 8.25 -14.12 -9.12
N ARG A 2 7.05 -13.59 -9.25
CA ARG A 2 6.02 -14.14 -10.13
C ARG A 2 5.59 -13.06 -11.12
N VAL A 3 5.45 -13.45 -12.38
CA VAL A 3 5.03 -12.55 -13.46
C VAL A 3 3.62 -12.92 -13.91
N PHE A 4 2.73 -11.94 -13.91
CA PHE A 4 1.35 -12.06 -14.33
C PHE A 4 1.07 -11.10 -15.49
N LEU A 5 -0.09 -11.22 -16.12
CA LEU A 5 -0.50 -10.25 -17.12
C LEU A 5 -0.76 -8.89 -16.45
N GLY A 6 0.07 -7.90 -16.78
CA GLY A 6 -0.06 -6.53 -16.28
C GLY A 6 0.60 -6.22 -14.95
N TYR A 7 1.15 -7.21 -14.23
CA TYR A 7 1.85 -6.96 -12.97
C TYR A 7 2.85 -8.06 -12.63
N VAL A 8 3.72 -7.79 -11.67
CA VAL A 8 4.62 -8.77 -11.06
C VAL A 8 4.39 -8.82 -9.56
N GLN A 9 4.65 -9.97 -8.94
CA GLN A 9 4.66 -10.10 -7.49
C GLN A 9 6.07 -10.44 -7.01
N LEU A 10 6.51 -9.72 -6.00
CA LEU A 10 7.75 -9.99 -5.29
C LEU A 10 7.43 -10.41 -3.86
N GLU A 11 8.11 -11.45 -3.39
CA GLU A 11 7.95 -11.94 -2.02
C GLU A 11 9.32 -12.01 -1.34
N GLY A 12 9.35 -11.69 -0.06
CA GLY A 12 10.54 -11.79 0.77
C GLY A 12 10.35 -11.08 2.10
N GLY A 13 11.07 -11.50 3.14
CA GLY A 13 11.02 -10.87 4.45
C GLY A 13 9.63 -10.78 5.08
N GLY A 14 8.72 -11.71 4.74
CA GLY A 14 7.33 -11.65 5.19
C GLY A 14 6.45 -10.66 4.44
N ARG A 15 6.95 -10.07 3.36
CA ARG A 15 6.23 -9.08 2.55
C ARG A 15 5.90 -9.63 1.18
N VAL A 16 4.73 -9.25 0.68
CA VAL A 16 4.32 -9.50 -0.72
C VAL A 16 3.99 -8.15 -1.34
N SER A 17 4.63 -7.82 -2.46
CA SER A 17 4.38 -6.58 -3.19
C SER A 17 3.92 -6.89 -4.60
N THR A 18 2.77 -6.33 -4.97
CA THR A 18 2.21 -6.41 -6.31
C THR A 18 2.55 -5.11 -7.05
N ILE A 19 3.35 -5.21 -8.09
CA ILE A 19 3.88 -4.06 -8.82
C ILE A 19 3.28 -4.05 -10.22
N PRO A 20 2.43 -3.07 -10.56
CA PRO A 20 1.93 -2.92 -11.91
C PRO A 20 3.05 -2.71 -12.91
N MET A 21 2.98 -3.34 -14.09
CA MET A 21 3.99 -3.19 -15.13
C MET A 21 3.94 -1.81 -15.79
N ASP A 22 2.82 -1.10 -15.67
CA ASP A 22 2.66 0.24 -16.23
C ASP A 22 2.96 1.30 -15.16
N GLY A 23 4.24 1.61 -14.99
CA GLY A 23 4.71 2.69 -14.12
C GLY A 23 4.84 2.32 -12.64
N GLY A 24 4.59 1.06 -12.26
CA GLY A 24 4.78 0.61 -10.88
C GLY A 24 6.24 0.37 -10.54
N GLU A 25 6.62 0.71 -9.31
CA GLU A 25 7.99 0.55 -8.79
C GLU A 25 7.93 0.08 -7.35
N CYS A 26 9.00 -0.53 -6.89
CA CYS A 26 9.24 -0.72 -5.46
C CYS A 26 10.75 -0.74 -5.19
N SER A 27 11.13 -0.36 -3.98
CA SER A 27 12.52 -0.46 -3.55
C SER A 27 12.80 -1.84 -3.00
N ILE A 28 14.02 -2.32 -3.22
CA ILE A 28 14.48 -3.61 -2.70
C ILE A 28 15.71 -3.36 -1.84
N ARG A 29 15.67 -3.86 -0.60
CA ARG A 29 16.81 -3.77 0.31
C ARG A 29 17.03 -5.12 0.98
N SER A 30 18.27 -5.58 0.97
CA SER A 30 18.65 -6.87 1.57
C SER A 30 18.20 -6.94 3.04
N GLY A 31 17.57 -8.05 3.42
CA GLY A 31 17.11 -8.29 4.78
C GLY A 31 15.70 -7.76 5.09
N PHE A 32 15.09 -6.95 4.21
CA PHE A 32 13.76 -6.36 4.44
C PHE A 32 12.66 -6.92 3.55
N GLY A 33 13.04 -7.57 2.47
CA GLY A 33 12.09 -7.94 1.42
C GLY A 33 11.71 -6.73 0.54
N PRO A 34 10.72 -6.88 -0.34
CA PRO A 34 10.32 -5.81 -1.23
C PRO A 34 9.64 -4.67 -0.45
N GLY A 35 9.94 -3.43 -0.84
CA GLY A 35 9.28 -2.26 -0.30
C GLY A 35 7.84 -2.13 -0.76
N THR A 36 7.13 -1.15 -0.21
CA THR A 36 5.76 -0.85 -0.60
C THR A 36 5.73 -0.35 -2.04
N PRO A 37 4.87 -0.92 -2.91
CA PRO A 37 4.76 -0.46 -4.29
C PRO A 37 4.25 0.97 -4.38
N PHE A 38 4.75 1.69 -5.37
CA PHE A 38 4.32 3.04 -5.68
C PHE A 38 4.39 3.27 -7.20
N PHE A 39 3.73 4.31 -7.69
CA PHE A 39 3.88 4.73 -9.08
C PHE A 39 5.03 5.72 -9.20
N GLY A 40 5.82 5.60 -10.28
CA GLY A 40 6.99 6.44 -10.49
C GLY A 40 6.68 7.94 -10.59
N ASP A 41 5.44 8.31 -10.92
CA ASP A 41 4.98 9.71 -10.97
C ASP A 41 4.42 10.23 -9.63
N ALA A 42 4.51 9.45 -8.56
CA ALA A 42 4.18 9.94 -7.23
C ALA A 42 5.15 11.06 -6.80
N SER A 43 4.75 11.89 -5.84
CA SER A 43 5.62 12.98 -5.37
C SER A 43 6.90 12.44 -4.75
N GLU A 44 7.99 13.22 -4.84
CA GLU A 44 9.26 12.85 -4.19
C GLU A 44 9.11 12.75 -2.68
N ASP A 45 8.29 13.61 -2.07
CA ASP A 45 8.05 13.57 -0.63
C ASP A 45 7.40 12.25 -0.21
N LEU A 46 6.43 11.77 -0.99
CA LEU A 46 5.81 10.46 -0.75
C LEU A 46 6.85 9.34 -0.84
N LYS A 47 7.67 9.35 -1.88
CA LYS A 47 8.67 8.30 -2.11
C LYS A 47 9.71 8.25 -0.99
N VAL A 48 10.20 9.40 -0.55
CA VAL A 48 11.20 9.48 0.54
C VAL A 48 10.58 8.99 1.85
N ALA A 49 9.39 9.46 2.19
CA ALA A 49 8.69 9.03 3.41
C ALA A 49 8.40 7.52 3.39
N LEU A 50 7.99 7.00 2.23
CA LEU A 50 7.70 5.59 2.07
C LEU A 50 8.93 4.71 2.28
N GLN A 51 10.09 5.12 1.76
CA GLN A 51 11.34 4.40 1.99
C GLN A 51 11.71 4.34 3.47
N ARG A 52 11.51 5.42 4.20
CA ARG A 52 11.77 5.43 5.64
C ARG A 52 10.84 4.47 6.39
N LEU A 53 9.56 4.46 6.03
CA LEU A 53 8.60 3.51 6.62
C LEU A 53 8.97 2.06 6.32
N ASP A 54 9.38 1.78 5.09
CA ASP A 54 9.69 0.41 4.65
C ASP A 54 10.96 -0.14 5.29
N PHE A 55 11.96 0.71 5.54
CA PHE A 55 13.31 0.27 5.91
C PHE A 55 13.75 0.74 7.30
N GLY A 56 12.78 1.00 8.17
CA GLY A 56 13.02 1.05 9.61
C GLY A 56 13.42 2.39 10.21
N ALA A 57 13.46 3.47 9.40
CA ALA A 57 13.78 4.82 9.90
C ALA A 57 12.56 5.72 10.03
N GLY A 58 11.37 5.27 9.63
CA GLY A 58 10.16 6.07 9.56
C GLY A 58 9.30 5.99 10.80
N GLY A 59 8.49 7.02 10.99
CA GLY A 59 7.51 7.11 12.06
C GLY A 59 6.24 7.82 11.62
N ASP A 60 5.45 8.31 12.57
CA ASP A 60 4.15 8.93 12.30
C ASP A 60 4.22 10.12 11.34
N ALA A 61 5.30 10.91 11.41
CA ALA A 61 5.48 12.05 10.50
C ALA A 61 5.61 11.59 9.04
N ASP A 62 6.35 10.50 8.78
CA ASP A 62 6.48 9.95 7.44
C ASP A 62 5.17 9.36 6.96
N LEU A 63 4.44 8.67 7.82
CA LEU A 63 3.10 8.18 7.47
C LEU A 63 2.17 9.35 7.12
N SER A 64 2.18 10.42 7.89
CA SER A 64 1.39 11.62 7.58
C SER A 64 1.72 12.18 6.20
N THR A 65 3.01 12.25 5.86
CA THR A 65 3.43 12.72 4.53
C THR A 65 2.89 11.82 3.42
N VAL A 66 3.00 10.51 3.56
CA VAL A 66 2.47 9.58 2.56
C VAL A 66 0.96 9.77 2.39
N LEU A 67 0.21 9.87 3.49
CA LEU A 67 -1.23 10.02 3.44
C LEU A 67 -1.67 11.36 2.82
N GLU A 68 -0.96 12.46 3.14
CA GLU A 68 -1.25 13.77 2.58
C GLU A 68 -0.94 13.85 1.09
N GLU A 69 0.16 13.24 0.66
CA GLU A 69 0.60 13.29 -0.73
C GLU A 69 -0.10 12.27 -1.63
N ALA A 70 -0.81 11.30 -1.06
CA ALA A 70 -1.46 10.24 -1.82
C ALA A 70 -2.60 10.79 -2.69
N ARG A 71 -2.55 10.46 -3.96
CA ARG A 71 -3.59 10.72 -4.95
C ARG A 71 -4.47 9.48 -5.12
N GLY A 72 -5.56 9.56 -5.88
CA GLY A 72 -6.39 8.40 -6.17
C GLY A 72 -5.61 7.21 -6.74
N ARG A 73 -4.66 7.48 -7.65
CA ARG A 73 -3.78 6.46 -8.22
C ARG A 73 -2.92 5.77 -7.16
N ASP A 74 -2.56 6.48 -6.10
CA ASP A 74 -1.70 5.96 -5.04
C ASP A 74 -2.46 5.05 -4.06
N GLY A 75 -3.72 4.72 -4.34
CA GLY A 75 -4.45 3.68 -3.63
C GLY A 75 -3.70 2.35 -3.59
N LEU A 76 -2.94 2.03 -4.62
CA LEU A 76 -2.03 0.88 -4.63
C LEU A 76 -1.08 0.90 -3.42
N THR A 77 -0.43 2.04 -3.19
CA THR A 77 0.51 2.23 -2.08
C THR A 77 -0.20 2.07 -0.74
N LEU A 78 -1.31 2.76 -0.57
CA LEU A 78 -2.06 2.74 0.69
C LEU A 78 -2.62 1.35 0.99
N TRP A 79 -3.09 0.63 -0.03
CA TRP A 79 -3.60 -0.73 0.15
C TRP A 79 -2.50 -1.65 0.72
N HIS A 80 -1.28 -1.56 0.21
CA HIS A 80 -0.16 -2.35 0.73
C HIS A 80 0.23 -1.92 2.15
N LEU A 81 0.11 -0.65 2.49
CA LEU A 81 0.40 -0.15 3.83
C LEU A 81 -0.58 -0.68 4.88
N LEU A 82 -1.80 -1.08 4.52
CA LEU A 82 -2.75 -1.64 5.46
C LEU A 82 -2.16 -2.81 6.26
N SER A 83 -1.51 -3.76 5.60
CA SER A 83 -0.93 -4.93 6.25
C SER A 83 0.45 -4.66 6.87
N ARG A 84 1.05 -3.52 6.59
CA ARG A 84 2.39 -3.13 7.05
C ARG A 84 2.36 -2.13 8.19
N THR A 85 1.18 -1.74 8.61
CA THR A 85 0.93 -0.86 9.76
C THR A 85 0.04 -1.58 10.76
N SER A 86 -0.09 -1.03 11.96
CA SER A 86 -0.91 -1.60 13.01
C SER A 86 -1.58 -0.50 13.84
N GLY A 87 -2.63 -0.85 14.58
CA GLY A 87 -3.30 0.07 15.49
C GLY A 87 -3.82 1.32 14.79
N GLU A 88 -3.55 2.47 15.39
CA GLU A 88 -3.99 3.76 14.86
C GLU A 88 -3.39 4.08 13.49
N GLN A 89 -2.17 3.65 13.21
CA GLN A 89 -1.57 3.86 11.90
C GLN A 89 -2.38 3.17 10.81
N ARG A 90 -2.78 1.93 11.03
CA ARG A 90 -3.64 1.20 10.09
C ARG A 90 -4.98 1.90 9.92
N ALA A 91 -5.57 2.38 10.99
CA ALA A 91 -6.83 3.12 10.92
C ALA A 91 -6.70 4.39 10.07
N ARG A 92 -5.60 5.12 10.22
CA ARG A 92 -5.33 6.31 9.40
C ARG A 92 -5.15 5.96 7.93
N VAL A 93 -4.45 4.88 7.63
CA VAL A 93 -4.29 4.39 6.26
C VAL A 93 -5.65 4.02 5.66
N TYR A 94 -6.46 3.28 6.41
CA TYR A 94 -7.82 2.94 5.98
C TYR A 94 -8.64 4.19 5.67
N ASP A 95 -8.69 5.13 6.59
CA ASP A 95 -9.53 6.32 6.44
C ASP A 95 -9.13 7.13 5.19
N ARG A 96 -7.84 7.26 4.94
CA ARG A 96 -7.36 7.95 3.73
C ARG A 96 -7.68 7.17 2.47
N LEU A 97 -7.41 5.86 2.46
CA LEU A 97 -7.70 5.01 1.32
C LEU A 97 -9.20 5.02 1.00
N ALA A 98 -10.04 4.90 2.00
CA ALA A 98 -11.50 4.94 1.82
C ALA A 98 -11.99 6.28 1.27
N SER A 99 -11.31 7.38 1.59
CA SER A 99 -11.65 8.71 1.03
C SER A 99 -11.29 8.81 -0.44
N LEU A 100 -10.22 8.15 -0.88
CA LEU A 100 -9.77 8.15 -2.28
C LEU A 100 -10.48 7.08 -3.12
N LYS A 101 -10.73 5.94 -2.54
CA LYS A 101 -11.34 4.76 -3.16
C LYS A 101 -12.39 4.18 -2.21
N PRO A 102 -13.61 4.71 -2.19
CA PRO A 102 -14.62 4.21 -1.27
C PRO A 102 -14.83 2.70 -1.42
N PRO A 103 -14.82 1.94 -0.31
CA PRO A 103 -15.03 0.50 -0.36
C PRO A 103 -16.48 0.15 -0.67
N PRO A 104 -16.74 -1.04 -1.27
CA PRO A 104 -18.10 -1.51 -1.44
C PRO A 104 -18.78 -1.78 -0.09
N ALA A 105 -20.10 -1.81 -0.07
CA ALA A 105 -20.88 -1.98 1.16
C ALA A 105 -20.58 -3.27 1.93
N THR A 106 -20.08 -4.30 1.24
CA THR A 106 -19.72 -5.58 1.84
C THR A 106 -18.37 -5.55 2.54
N VAL A 107 -17.61 -4.48 2.40
CA VAL A 107 -16.31 -4.28 3.03
C VAL A 107 -16.49 -3.30 4.19
N THR A 108 -16.26 -3.77 5.41
CA THR A 108 -16.41 -2.94 6.61
C THR A 108 -15.06 -2.43 7.11
N ARG A 109 -15.09 -1.27 7.76
CA ARG A 109 -13.90 -0.71 8.41
C ARG A 109 -13.29 -1.71 9.39
N GLN A 110 -14.12 -2.30 10.23
CA GLN A 110 -13.68 -3.27 11.24
C GLN A 110 -13.01 -4.49 10.60
N GLY A 111 -13.59 -5.02 9.52
CA GLY A 111 -13.01 -6.17 8.81
C GLY A 111 -11.65 -5.85 8.18
N VAL A 112 -11.51 -4.67 7.57
CA VAL A 112 -10.22 -4.25 6.99
C VAL A 112 -9.18 -4.03 8.08
N LEU A 113 -9.54 -3.39 9.20
CA LEU A 113 -8.61 -3.19 10.31
C LEU A 113 -8.16 -4.51 10.94
N ALA A 114 -8.99 -5.55 10.87
CA ALA A 114 -8.64 -6.90 11.29
C ALA A 114 -7.91 -7.71 10.20
N LEU A 115 -7.64 -7.10 9.04
CA LEU A 115 -7.02 -7.76 7.88
C LEU A 115 -7.80 -8.99 7.40
N ASP A 116 -9.13 -8.89 7.35
CA ASP A 116 -9.98 -9.93 6.80
C ASP A 116 -9.67 -10.14 5.31
N ALA A 117 -9.15 -11.32 4.97
CA ALA A 117 -8.68 -11.61 3.63
C ALA A 117 -9.79 -11.48 2.56
N THR A 118 -10.99 -11.93 2.88
CA THR A 118 -12.12 -11.86 1.96
C THR A 118 -12.50 -10.41 1.65
N MET A 119 -12.55 -9.56 2.68
CA MET A 119 -12.86 -8.14 2.50
C MET A 119 -11.75 -7.42 1.77
N LEU A 120 -10.49 -7.71 2.08
CA LEU A 120 -9.35 -7.13 1.36
C LEU A 120 -9.39 -7.50 -0.12
N ASP A 121 -9.66 -8.74 -0.46
CA ASP A 121 -9.75 -9.19 -1.85
C ASP A 121 -10.90 -8.50 -2.59
N ARG A 122 -12.04 -8.36 -1.94
CA ARG A 122 -13.20 -7.66 -2.53
C ARG A 122 -12.90 -6.19 -2.80
N TRP A 123 -12.26 -5.53 -1.86
CA TRP A 123 -11.89 -4.13 -2.04
C TRP A 123 -10.85 -3.96 -3.14
N TRP A 124 -9.86 -4.85 -3.20
CA TRP A 124 -8.88 -4.86 -4.28
C TRP A 124 -9.53 -4.98 -5.65
N ASP A 125 -10.45 -5.94 -5.81
CA ASP A 125 -11.14 -6.16 -7.08
C ASP A 125 -12.02 -4.96 -7.47
N ASP A 126 -12.68 -4.34 -6.51
CA ASP A 126 -13.52 -3.17 -6.74
C ASP A 126 -12.68 -1.92 -7.06
N MET A 127 -11.60 -1.73 -6.35
CA MET A 127 -10.73 -0.57 -6.46
C MET A 127 -9.97 -0.53 -7.78
N ARG A 128 -9.59 -1.69 -8.31
CA ARG A 128 -8.80 -1.83 -9.54
C ARG A 128 -7.61 -0.88 -9.52
N PRO A 129 -6.60 -1.12 -8.67
CA PRO A 129 -5.53 -0.15 -8.41
C PRO A 129 -4.60 0.07 -9.61
N PHE A 130 -4.79 -0.71 -10.67
CA PHE A 130 -4.04 -0.52 -11.92
C PHE A 130 -4.75 -1.14 -13.13
#